data_810afcc22ba89b7dc601d3ad35caf6ef
#
_entry.id   810afcc22ba89b7dc601d3ad35caf6ef
#
_cell.length_a   1.000
_cell.length_b   1.000
_cell.length_c   1.000
_cell.angle_alpha   90.00
_cell.angle_beta   90.00
_cell.angle_gamma   90.00
#
_symmetry.space_group_name_H-M   'P 1'
#
loop_
_entity.id
_entity.type
_entity.pdbx_description
1 polymer ?
#
loop_
_entity_poly.entity_id
_entity_poly.type
_entity_poly.pdbx_seq_one_letter_code
_entity_poly.pdbx_strand_id
1 'polypeptide(L)'
;DPGLLAKRAASLERLGRALAVDRGERLALAEELAKKPDALPDLLELWQSWWRDALLTQGGCGEWVTNSDQRATLDALAQRRSTAELAGALRALSEARAELERNANPRLVLEVLLLTWP
;
A
#
# COMPACT_ATOMS: atom_id res chain seq x y z
N ASP A 1 14.91 -16.25 -1.71
CA ASP A 1 14.64 -16.72 -0.36
C ASP A 1 13.15 -16.94 -0.19
N PRO A 2 12.73 -18.19 0.11
CA PRO A 2 11.30 -18.49 0.30
C PRO A 2 10.64 -17.65 1.40
N GLY A 3 11.37 -17.30 2.46
CA GLY A 3 10.85 -16.47 3.55
C GLY A 3 10.52 -15.06 3.11
N LEU A 4 11.35 -14.46 2.27
CA LEU A 4 11.10 -13.13 1.73
C LEU A 4 9.93 -13.12 0.75
N LEU A 5 9.83 -14.16 -0.08
CA LEU A 5 8.70 -14.29 -1.01
C LEU A 5 7.37 -14.44 -0.25
N ALA A 6 7.39 -15.23 0.83
CA ALA A 6 6.19 -15.41 1.65
C ALA A 6 5.77 -14.11 2.34
N LYS A 7 6.72 -13.33 2.85
CA LYS A 7 6.45 -12.02 3.46
C LYS A 7 5.88 -11.04 2.44
N ARG A 8 6.46 -11.02 1.24
CA ARG A 8 5.98 -10.17 0.16
C ARG A 8 4.55 -10.53 -0.22
N ALA A 9 4.26 -11.82 -0.39
CA ALA A 9 2.92 -12.29 -0.74
C ALA A 9 1.90 -11.90 0.34
N ALA A 10 2.24 -12.07 1.62
CA ALA A 10 1.37 -11.69 2.72
C ALA A 10 1.11 -10.19 2.75
N SER A 11 2.13 -9.38 2.48
CA SER A 11 2.01 -7.92 2.47
C SER A 11 1.13 -7.43 1.33
N LEU A 12 1.24 -8.05 0.16
CA LEU A 12 0.39 -7.71 -0.99
C LEU A 12 -1.05 -8.19 -0.78
N GLU A 13 -1.24 -9.32 -0.11
CA GLU A 13 -2.57 -9.79 0.26
C GLU A 13 -3.26 -8.78 1.18
N ARG A 14 -2.54 -8.24 2.16
CA ARG A 14 -3.08 -7.23 3.07
C ARG A 14 -3.46 -5.95 2.34
N LEU A 15 -2.66 -5.54 1.36
CA LEU A 15 -2.99 -4.38 0.52
C LEU A 15 -4.29 -4.62 -0.25
N GLY A 16 -4.40 -5.77 -0.90
CA GLY A 16 -5.61 -6.13 -1.65
C GLY A 16 -6.84 -6.21 -0.77
N ARG A 17 -6.68 -6.76 0.43
CA ARG A 17 -7.76 -6.84 1.42
C ARG A 17 -8.21 -5.45 1.86
N ALA A 18 -7.27 -4.55 2.11
CA ALA A 18 -7.60 -3.18 2.51
C ALA A 18 -8.40 -2.46 1.44
N LEU A 19 -8.10 -2.71 0.16
CA LEU A 19 -8.81 -2.09 -0.95
C LEU A 19 -10.22 -2.67 -1.16
N ALA A 20 -10.46 -3.89 -0.67
CA ALA A 20 -11.72 -4.60 -0.88
C ALA A 20 -12.71 -4.47 0.28
N VAL A 21 -12.29 -3.97 1.44
CA VAL A 21 -13.11 -3.93 2.65
C VAL A 21 -13.59 -2.51 2.97
N ASP A 22 -14.56 -2.42 3.88
CA ASP A 22 -15.10 -1.13 4.31
C ASP A 22 -14.17 -0.41 5.30
N ARG A 23 -14.59 0.79 5.71
CA ARG A 23 -13.77 1.63 6.59
C ARG A 23 -13.54 0.99 7.95
N GLY A 24 -14.56 0.33 8.51
CA GLY A 24 -14.42 -0.34 9.80
C GLY A 24 -13.41 -1.46 9.79
N GLU A 25 -13.41 -2.26 8.72
CA GLU A 25 -12.44 -3.35 8.57
C GLU A 25 -11.04 -2.82 8.26
N ARG A 26 -10.93 -1.67 7.59
CA ARG A 26 -9.64 -1.00 7.40
C ARG A 26 -9.04 -0.56 8.73
N LEU A 27 -9.86 -0.04 9.65
CA LEU A 27 -9.40 0.34 10.98
C LEU A 27 -8.92 -0.88 11.76
N ALA A 28 -9.64 -2.00 11.66
CA ALA A 28 -9.23 -3.24 12.31
C ALA A 28 -7.90 -3.75 11.76
N LEU A 29 -7.69 -3.63 10.44
CA LEU A 29 -6.43 -4.01 9.83
C LEU A 29 -5.28 -3.12 10.31
N ALA A 30 -5.52 -1.82 10.45
CA ALA A 30 -4.52 -0.88 10.96
C ALA A 30 -4.10 -1.27 12.39
N GLU A 31 -5.07 -1.62 13.23
CA GLU A 31 -4.79 -2.07 14.60
C GLU A 31 -3.93 -3.34 14.60
N GLU A 32 -4.27 -4.30 13.75
CA GLU A 32 -3.51 -5.54 13.61
C GLU A 32 -2.07 -5.29 13.17
N LEU A 33 -1.88 -4.46 12.16
CA LEU A 33 -0.55 -4.14 11.64
C LEU A 33 0.30 -3.38 12.66
N ALA A 34 -0.32 -2.53 13.46
CA ALA A 34 0.39 -1.72 14.46
C ALA A 34 0.96 -2.56 15.60
N LYS A 35 0.53 -3.82 15.75
CA LYS A 35 1.05 -4.72 16.79
C LYS A 35 2.51 -5.12 16.54
N LYS A 36 2.98 -4.99 15.31
CA LYS A 36 4.36 -5.33 14.92
C LYS A 36 5.01 -4.13 14.24
N PRO A 37 5.32 -3.08 15.01
CA PRO A 37 5.83 -1.84 14.42
C PRO A 37 7.16 -2.01 13.68
N ASP A 38 7.98 -2.97 14.09
CA ASP A 38 9.29 -3.20 13.44
C ASP A 38 9.15 -3.71 12.00
N ALA A 39 8.00 -4.28 11.64
CA ALA A 39 7.74 -4.76 10.30
C ALA A 39 7.18 -3.67 9.37
N LEU A 40 6.80 -2.51 9.90
CA LEU A 40 6.14 -1.46 9.11
C LEU A 40 7.03 -0.82 8.04
N PRO A 41 8.32 -0.53 8.29
CA PRO A 41 9.13 0.10 7.24
C PRO A 41 9.15 -0.71 5.94
N ASP A 42 9.38 -2.01 6.03
CA ASP A 42 9.42 -2.87 4.84
C ASP A 42 8.04 -2.99 4.19
N LEU A 43 7.00 -3.10 5.00
CA LEU A 43 5.63 -3.17 4.51
C LEU A 43 5.27 -1.92 3.70
N LEU A 44 5.52 -0.74 4.25
CA LEU A 44 5.18 0.52 3.60
C LEU A 44 6.03 0.78 2.36
N GLU A 45 7.29 0.34 2.37
CA GLU A 45 8.14 0.44 1.19
C GLU A 45 7.58 -0.39 0.03
N LEU A 46 7.16 -1.63 0.31
CA LEU A 46 6.55 -2.49 -0.70
C LEU A 46 5.24 -1.88 -1.21
N TRP A 47 4.38 -1.42 -0.32
CA TRP A 47 3.13 -0.79 -0.70
C TRP A 47 3.37 0.46 -1.54
N GLN A 48 4.39 1.25 -1.21
CA GLN A 48 4.73 2.45 -1.98
C GLN A 48 5.16 2.08 -3.40
N SER A 49 5.97 1.03 -3.56
CA SER A 49 6.37 0.56 -4.89
C SER A 49 5.16 0.09 -5.71
N TRP A 50 4.20 -0.55 -5.06
CA TRP A 50 2.99 -1.04 -5.74
C TRP A 50 2.12 0.12 -6.24
N TRP A 51 1.89 1.14 -5.41
CA TRP A 51 1.11 2.31 -5.82
C TRP A 51 1.81 3.12 -6.90
N ARG A 52 3.15 3.19 -6.86
CA ARG A 52 3.92 3.80 -7.94
C ARG A 52 3.74 3.03 -9.23
N ASP A 53 3.74 1.70 -9.16
CA ASP A 53 3.48 0.85 -10.33
C ASP A 53 2.09 1.11 -10.92
N ALA A 54 1.09 1.37 -10.08
CA ALA A 54 -0.25 1.70 -10.54
C ALA A 54 -0.25 2.99 -11.38
N LEU A 55 0.49 4.00 -10.94
CA LEU A 55 0.64 5.24 -11.70
C LEU A 55 1.39 5.02 -13.02
N LEU A 56 2.47 4.23 -12.99
CA LEU A 56 3.22 3.89 -14.21
C LEU A 56 2.32 3.18 -15.20
N THR A 57 1.54 2.23 -14.74
CA THR A 57 0.59 1.49 -15.59
C THR A 57 -0.43 2.42 -16.21
N GLN A 58 -1.00 3.32 -15.43
CA GLN A 58 -2.00 4.27 -15.91
C GLN A 58 -1.41 5.23 -16.95
N GLY A 59 -0.14 5.62 -16.77
CA GLY A 59 0.56 6.51 -17.69
C GLY A 59 1.11 5.83 -18.95
N GLY A 60 0.83 4.55 -19.16
CA GLY A 60 1.32 3.82 -20.33
C GLY A 60 2.74 3.32 -20.20
N CYS A 61 3.31 3.31 -19.00
CA CYS A 61 4.68 2.90 -18.71
C CYS A 61 4.76 1.55 -18.01
N GLY A 62 3.86 0.63 -18.38
CA GLY A 62 3.77 -0.68 -17.73
C GLY A 62 5.04 -1.51 -17.79
N GLU A 63 5.92 -1.28 -18.77
CA GLU A 63 7.20 -1.96 -18.86
C GLU A 63 8.18 -1.58 -17.74
N TRP A 64 7.91 -0.50 -17.02
CA TRP A 64 8.76 -0.02 -15.94
C TRP A 64 8.32 -0.48 -14.56
N VAL A 65 7.23 -1.28 -14.45
CA VAL A 65 6.73 -1.70 -13.16
C VAL A 65 7.69 -2.68 -12.48
N THR A 66 7.81 -2.54 -11.16
CA THR A 66 8.64 -3.42 -10.33
C THR A 66 7.90 -4.72 -10.00
N ASN A 67 6.59 -4.61 -9.70
CA ASN A 67 5.76 -5.75 -9.31
C ASN A 67 5.07 -6.36 -10.53
N SER A 68 5.88 -6.96 -11.43
CA SER A 68 5.38 -7.49 -12.70
C SER A 68 4.38 -8.63 -12.55
N ASP A 69 4.44 -9.36 -11.44
CA ASP A 69 3.49 -10.43 -11.12
C ASP A 69 2.10 -9.89 -10.74
N GLN A 70 1.99 -8.57 -10.49
CA GLN A 70 0.74 -7.91 -10.13
C GLN A 70 0.10 -7.18 -11.31
N ARG A 71 0.57 -7.43 -12.51
CA ARG A 71 0.17 -6.66 -13.71
C ARG A 71 -1.34 -6.61 -13.91
N ALA A 72 -2.04 -7.74 -13.80
CA ALA A 72 -3.48 -7.78 -14.01
C ALA A 72 -4.23 -6.92 -12.97
N THR A 73 -3.80 -6.99 -11.70
CA THR A 73 -4.39 -6.19 -10.62
C THR A 73 -4.12 -4.71 -10.82
N LEU A 74 -2.88 -4.37 -11.21
CA LEU A 74 -2.49 -2.99 -11.47
C LEU A 74 -3.26 -2.39 -12.65
N ASP A 75 -3.42 -3.15 -13.74
CA ASP A 75 -4.20 -2.72 -14.91
C ASP A 75 -5.64 -2.42 -14.52
N ALA A 76 -6.27 -3.32 -13.75
CA ALA A 76 -7.65 -3.15 -13.32
C ALA A 76 -7.83 -1.90 -12.45
N LEU A 77 -6.91 -1.67 -11.53
CA LEU A 77 -6.96 -0.49 -10.67
C LEU A 77 -6.75 0.80 -11.45
N ALA A 78 -5.76 0.79 -12.38
CA ALA A 78 -5.43 1.94 -13.21
C ALA A 78 -6.61 2.37 -14.08
N GLN A 79 -7.46 1.44 -14.49
CA GLN A 79 -8.65 1.73 -15.28
C GLN A 79 -9.80 2.28 -14.44
N ARG A 80 -9.88 1.92 -13.17
CA ARG A 80 -10.99 2.28 -12.29
C ARG A 80 -10.78 3.55 -11.50
N ARG A 81 -9.53 3.98 -11.34
CA ARG A 81 -9.20 5.11 -10.46
C ARG A 81 -8.52 6.24 -11.22
N SER A 82 -8.76 7.46 -10.76
CA SER A 82 -8.17 8.65 -11.37
C SER A 82 -6.68 8.78 -11.00
N THR A 83 -5.95 9.55 -11.79
CA THR A 83 -4.56 9.90 -11.47
C THR A 83 -4.47 10.54 -10.09
N ALA A 84 -5.41 11.42 -9.76
CA ALA A 84 -5.43 12.10 -8.45
C ALA A 84 -5.59 11.10 -7.30
N GLU A 85 -6.44 10.07 -7.47
CA GLU A 85 -6.63 9.05 -6.45
C GLU A 85 -5.36 8.21 -6.25
N LEU A 86 -4.72 7.79 -7.33
CA LEU A 86 -3.49 7.01 -7.26
C LEU A 86 -2.34 7.82 -6.66
N ALA A 87 -2.19 9.06 -7.09
CA ALA A 87 -1.16 9.94 -6.56
C ALA A 87 -1.42 10.26 -5.08
N GLY A 88 -2.68 10.41 -4.69
CA GLY A 88 -3.06 10.65 -3.31
C GLY A 88 -2.68 9.48 -2.40
N ALA A 89 -2.92 8.23 -2.86
CA ALA A 89 -2.54 7.04 -2.11
C ALA A 89 -1.02 6.96 -1.94
N LEU A 90 -0.28 7.26 -2.99
CA LEU A 90 1.18 7.25 -2.94
C LEU A 90 1.72 8.33 -2.00
N ARG A 91 1.15 9.53 -2.05
CA ARG A 91 1.54 10.63 -1.17
C ARG A 91 1.26 10.31 0.30
N ALA A 92 0.11 9.68 0.57
CA ALA A 92 -0.24 9.26 1.92
C ALA A 92 0.77 8.28 2.51
N LEU A 93 1.31 7.38 1.67
CA LEU A 93 2.37 6.45 2.09
C LEU A 93 3.66 7.18 2.44
N SER A 94 4.06 8.17 1.65
CA SER A 94 5.24 8.97 1.95
C SER A 94 5.08 9.70 3.28
N GLU A 95 3.92 10.27 3.52
CA GLU A 95 3.62 10.97 4.77
C GLU A 95 3.63 10.01 5.96
N ALA A 96 3.03 8.82 5.80
CA ALA A 96 3.00 7.81 6.85
C ALA A 96 4.42 7.37 7.23
N ARG A 97 5.27 7.13 6.25
CA ARG A 97 6.66 6.74 6.50
C ARG A 97 7.42 7.83 7.25
N ALA A 98 7.24 9.08 6.84
CA ALA A 98 7.88 10.22 7.51
C ALA A 98 7.41 10.35 8.96
N GLU A 99 6.12 10.17 9.22
CA GLU A 99 5.58 10.26 10.57
C GLU A 99 6.11 9.15 11.48
N LEU A 100 6.21 7.92 10.95
CA LEU A 100 6.77 6.82 11.72
C LEU A 100 8.24 7.06 12.07
N GLU A 101 9.01 7.67 11.17
CA GLU A 101 10.39 8.04 11.45
C GLU A 101 10.50 9.06 12.57
N ARG A 102 9.45 9.87 12.78
CA ARG A 102 9.37 10.84 13.87
C ARG A 102 8.70 10.27 15.12
N ASN A 103 8.58 8.95 15.20
CA ASN A 103 8.00 8.24 16.35
C ASN A 103 6.52 8.56 16.61
N ALA A 104 5.75 8.88 15.57
CA ALA A 104 4.31 9.02 15.70
C ALA A 104 3.68 7.67 16.05
N ASN A 105 2.49 7.70 16.63
CA ASN A 105 1.78 6.48 17.04
C ASN A 105 1.47 5.62 15.80
N PRO A 106 2.00 4.39 15.71
CA PRO A 106 1.83 3.57 14.51
C PRO A 106 0.37 3.26 14.16
N ARG A 107 -0.47 3.01 15.16
CA ARG A 107 -1.88 2.72 14.91
C ARG A 107 -2.59 3.90 14.26
N LEU A 108 -2.39 5.10 14.78
CA LEU A 108 -3.02 6.31 14.24
C LEU A 108 -2.53 6.60 12.83
N VAL A 109 -1.22 6.45 12.60
CA VAL A 109 -0.63 6.65 11.26
C VAL A 109 -1.27 5.70 10.26
N LEU A 110 -1.39 4.42 10.61
CA LEU A 110 -1.97 3.41 9.71
C LEU A 110 -3.46 3.62 9.50
N GLU A 111 -4.20 4.05 10.52
CA GLU A 111 -5.62 4.35 10.38
C GLU A 111 -5.84 5.45 9.35
N VAL A 112 -5.09 6.54 9.47
CA VAL A 112 -5.19 7.65 8.51
C VAL A 112 -4.80 7.19 7.11
N LEU A 113 -3.69 6.44 7.01
CA LEU A 113 -3.21 5.93 5.72
C LEU A 113 -4.28 5.11 5.00
N LEU A 114 -4.80 4.08 5.67
CA LEU A 114 -5.74 3.16 5.05
C LEU A 114 -7.08 3.82 4.72
N LEU A 115 -7.53 4.78 5.54
CA LEU A 115 -8.75 5.52 5.27
C LEU A 115 -8.60 6.49 4.09
N THR A 116 -7.38 6.87 3.74
CA THR A 116 -7.10 7.75 2.60
C THR A 116 -7.16 7.01 1.26
N TRP A 117 -6.91 5.70 1.28
CA TRP A 117 -6.92 4.90 0.05
C TRP A 117 -8.30 4.86 -0.61
N PRO A 118 -8.34 4.88 -1.96
CA PRO A 118 -9.59 4.83 -2.73
C PRO A 118 -10.40 3.56 -2.54
#